data_9bb911d0cea894e17d361821257e1923
#
_entry.id   9bb911d0cea894e17d361821257e1923
#
_cell.length_a   1.000
_cell.length_b   1.000
_cell.length_c   1.000
_cell.angle_alpha   90.00
_cell.angle_beta   90.00
_cell.angle_gamma   90.00
#
_symmetry.space_group_name_H-M   'P 1'
#
loop_
_entity.id
_entity.type
_entity.pdbx_description
1 polymer ?
#
loop_
_entity_poly.entity_id
_entity_poly.type
_entity_poly.pdbx_seq_one_letter_code
_entity_poly.pdbx_strand_id
1 'polypeptide(L)'
;MSDDSSSRIVSALRTWIATAPPEAKLPSTRALVAQHSASPVTVQKALRTLISQGVIETRPGVGTFVKTVHTARPNDYGWQTAALGAPGNRLQLPAALQSTSSDVIALHSGYPARELLPERLVHAAFTRASRTDAVVARPPTAGLPELRAWFAAELGASTPLGVTPPSASDVVIIPGSQTGLSTAFRALVGAGRPLLMESPTYWGAILAATQAGVRVVPVPTGVDGPDPDALEQAFAESGARAFYAQPTFASPTGAQWSPDLSERVLGIVRRHGAFLIEDDSAHDFGITAEPSPLAARDDGGHVVYLRSLTKVVSPSIRLAGLIARGPAHERILADTGAESMYVSGILQTVALDVVTQPAWRTHLRRLRTQLEARQDLLAHSLIEFAPRGHLDRIPRGGLNLWMRLRDDIDLEDVVHKCKLAGVIVGAGDDYFPAEPTGKFLRLNYAGSNAGEFPDAARTIGSVI
;
A
#
# COMPACT_ATOMS: atom_id res chain seq x y z
N MET A 1 3.68 17.34 -27.21
CA MET A 1 5.03 17.41 -27.80
C MET A 1 5.87 18.63 -27.38
N SER A 2 5.33 19.72 -26.83
CA SER A 2 6.12 20.90 -26.42
C SER A 2 6.74 20.84 -25.01
N ASP A 3 6.29 19.92 -24.17
CA ASP A 3 6.74 19.82 -22.76
C ASP A 3 8.12 19.13 -22.64
N ASP A 4 8.43 18.23 -23.55
CA ASP A 4 9.71 17.50 -23.58
C ASP A 4 10.90 18.40 -23.92
N SER A 5 10.75 19.34 -24.86
CA SER A 5 11.81 20.24 -25.28
C SER A 5 12.19 21.27 -24.20
N SER A 6 11.23 21.79 -23.44
CA SER A 6 11.51 22.69 -22.32
C SER A 6 12.23 21.97 -21.18
N SER A 7 11.84 20.74 -20.88
CA SER A 7 12.47 19.92 -19.84
C SER A 7 13.90 19.53 -20.18
N ARG A 8 14.18 19.23 -21.46
CA ARG A 8 15.58 18.99 -21.93
C ARG A 8 16.48 20.20 -21.76
N ILE A 9 15.97 21.41 -22.06
CA ILE A 9 16.72 22.67 -21.88
C ILE A 9 16.99 22.90 -20.39
N VAL A 10 15.98 22.70 -19.53
CA VAL A 10 16.16 22.81 -18.07
C VAL A 10 17.24 21.87 -17.56
N SER A 11 17.23 20.60 -18.01
CA SER A 11 18.24 19.61 -17.63
C SER A 11 19.65 20.01 -18.09
N ALA A 12 19.80 20.42 -19.35
CA ALA A 12 21.08 20.85 -19.89
C ALA A 12 21.64 22.10 -19.16
N LEU A 13 20.78 23.08 -18.87
CA LEU A 13 21.16 24.25 -18.10
C LEU A 13 21.52 23.92 -16.65
N ARG A 14 20.84 22.97 -16.01
CA ARG A 14 21.21 22.50 -14.67
C ARG A 14 22.60 21.87 -14.64
N THR A 15 22.93 21.03 -15.63
CA THR A 15 24.28 20.45 -15.76
C THR A 15 25.35 21.53 -15.91
N TRP A 16 25.08 22.54 -16.74
CA TRP A 16 25.99 23.68 -16.90
C TRP A 16 26.12 24.50 -15.60
N ILE A 17 24.98 24.81 -14.93
CA ILE A 17 24.97 25.58 -13.68
C ILE A 17 25.74 24.85 -12.57
N ALA A 18 25.67 23.52 -12.51
CA ALA A 18 26.40 22.72 -11.53
C ALA A 18 27.93 22.87 -11.60
N THR A 19 28.46 23.23 -12.78
CA THR A 19 29.92 23.44 -13.01
C THR A 19 30.28 24.92 -13.13
N ALA A 20 29.30 25.81 -13.25
CA ALA A 20 29.53 27.25 -13.40
C ALA A 20 29.85 27.90 -12.04
N PRO A 21 30.76 28.90 -12.01
CA PRO A 21 30.99 29.66 -10.79
C PRO A 21 29.75 30.45 -10.38
N PRO A 22 29.58 30.74 -9.08
CA PRO A 22 28.53 31.61 -8.60
C PRO A 22 28.51 32.94 -9.37
N GLU A 23 27.32 33.50 -9.64
CA GLU A 23 27.12 34.71 -10.43
C GLU A 23 27.55 34.65 -11.92
N ALA A 24 27.88 33.45 -12.40
CA ALA A 24 28.15 33.26 -13.81
C ALA A 24 26.95 33.71 -14.66
N LYS A 25 27.24 34.49 -15.72
CA LYS A 25 26.20 34.95 -16.66
C LYS A 25 25.82 33.80 -17.61
N LEU A 26 24.53 33.51 -17.67
CA LEU A 26 24.00 32.56 -18.65
C LEU A 26 24.12 33.10 -20.08
N PRO A 27 24.24 32.22 -21.08
CA PRO A 27 24.12 32.62 -22.47
C PRO A 27 22.83 33.38 -22.74
N SER A 28 22.84 34.33 -23.67
CA SER A 28 21.63 35.07 -24.00
C SER A 28 20.52 34.17 -24.51
N THR A 29 19.26 34.57 -24.35
CA THR A 29 18.09 33.84 -24.88
C THR A 29 18.27 33.49 -26.36
N ARG A 30 18.88 34.39 -27.17
CA ARG A 30 19.15 34.18 -28.58
C ARG A 30 20.20 33.07 -28.77
N ALA A 31 21.22 33.05 -27.94
CA ALA A 31 22.27 32.00 -27.99
C ALA A 31 21.66 30.63 -27.56
N LEU A 32 20.85 30.60 -26.54
CA LEU A 32 20.16 29.37 -26.09
C LEU A 32 19.17 28.83 -27.13
N VAL A 33 18.45 29.72 -27.84
CA VAL A 33 17.60 29.35 -28.99
C VAL A 33 18.40 28.67 -30.07
N ALA A 34 19.58 29.22 -30.45
CA ALA A 34 20.46 28.62 -31.45
C ALA A 34 21.07 27.30 -30.96
N GLN A 35 21.57 27.26 -29.73
CA GLN A 35 22.23 26.09 -29.12
C GLN A 35 21.31 24.88 -29.01
N HIS A 36 20.02 25.10 -28.63
CA HIS A 36 19.08 24.02 -28.40
C HIS A 36 18.10 23.81 -29.55
N SER A 37 18.25 24.54 -30.68
CA SER A 37 17.33 24.50 -31.82
C SER A 37 15.85 24.61 -31.40
N ALA A 38 15.56 25.46 -30.42
CA ALA A 38 14.27 25.61 -29.78
C ALA A 38 13.63 26.98 -30.05
N SER A 39 12.31 27.08 -29.91
CA SER A 39 11.65 28.37 -30.04
C SER A 39 11.99 29.33 -28.88
N PRO A 40 11.98 30.65 -29.09
CA PRO A 40 12.18 31.62 -28.00
C PRO A 40 11.23 31.41 -26.84
N VAL A 41 9.99 31.01 -27.09
CA VAL A 41 8.96 30.71 -26.07
C VAL A 41 9.37 29.50 -25.21
N THR A 42 9.89 28.47 -25.85
CA THR A 42 10.37 27.25 -25.16
C THR A 42 11.55 27.55 -24.24
N VAL A 43 12.52 28.35 -24.72
CA VAL A 43 13.66 28.78 -23.91
C VAL A 43 13.21 29.66 -22.75
N GLN A 44 12.29 30.61 -22.97
CA GLN A 44 11.76 31.44 -21.90
C GLN A 44 10.98 30.62 -20.85
N LYS A 45 10.23 29.58 -21.27
CA LYS A 45 9.57 28.65 -20.33
C LYS A 45 10.60 27.94 -19.46
N ALA A 46 11.69 27.42 -20.06
CA ALA A 46 12.78 26.78 -19.32
C ALA A 46 13.47 27.76 -18.33
N LEU A 47 13.79 28.99 -18.76
CA LEU A 47 14.38 29.99 -17.87
C LEU A 47 13.44 30.38 -16.71
N ARG A 48 12.12 30.57 -16.96
CA ARG A 48 11.15 30.82 -15.88
C ARG A 48 11.09 29.69 -14.87
N THR A 49 11.17 28.44 -15.32
CA THR A 49 11.24 27.28 -14.44
C THR A 49 12.47 27.33 -13.53
N LEU A 50 13.65 27.67 -14.06
CA LEU A 50 14.87 27.79 -13.27
C LEU A 50 14.84 29.00 -12.32
N ILE A 51 14.21 30.11 -12.73
CA ILE A 51 13.99 31.29 -11.87
C ILE A 51 13.03 30.93 -10.71
N SER A 52 11.92 30.28 -10.99
CA SER A 52 10.95 29.88 -9.94
C SER A 52 11.55 28.87 -8.96
N GLN A 53 12.55 28.11 -9.36
CA GLN A 53 13.32 27.21 -8.52
C GLN A 53 14.46 27.91 -7.75
N GLY A 54 14.67 29.21 -7.96
CA GLY A 54 15.69 29.98 -7.29
C GLY A 54 17.12 29.64 -7.69
N VAL A 55 17.32 28.95 -8.85
CA VAL A 55 18.63 28.52 -9.34
C VAL A 55 19.34 29.60 -10.13
N ILE A 56 18.56 30.45 -10.82
CA ILE A 56 19.05 31.61 -11.58
C ILE A 56 18.23 32.83 -11.24
N GLU A 57 18.80 34.02 -11.46
CA GLU A 57 18.13 35.31 -11.32
C GLU A 57 18.31 36.16 -12.58
N THR A 58 17.31 36.97 -12.91
CA THR A 58 17.40 37.90 -14.03
C THR A 58 17.61 39.31 -13.49
N ARG A 59 18.65 40.00 -13.97
CA ARG A 59 18.92 41.39 -13.69
C ARG A 59 18.50 42.22 -14.93
N PRO A 60 17.45 43.05 -14.83
CA PRO A 60 16.95 43.81 -15.97
C PRO A 60 18.02 44.62 -16.69
N GLY A 61 18.08 44.51 -18.02
CA GLY A 61 19.09 45.18 -18.84
C GLY A 61 20.51 44.59 -18.79
N VAL A 62 20.80 43.68 -17.89
CA VAL A 62 22.14 43.11 -17.66
C VAL A 62 22.24 41.64 -18.12
N GLY A 63 21.23 40.80 -17.78
CA GLY A 63 21.21 39.42 -18.17
C GLY A 63 20.64 38.49 -17.11
N THR A 64 20.81 37.18 -17.35
CA THR A 64 20.45 36.12 -16.41
C THR A 64 21.72 35.50 -15.82
N PHE A 65 21.74 35.28 -14.52
CA PHE A 65 22.90 34.87 -13.76
C PHE A 65 22.58 33.65 -12.90
N VAL A 66 23.59 32.83 -12.67
CA VAL A 66 23.52 31.76 -11.67
C VAL A 66 23.39 32.42 -10.30
N LYS A 67 22.32 32.08 -9.57
CA LYS A 67 22.13 32.61 -8.22
C LYS A 67 23.19 32.02 -7.30
N THR A 68 23.84 32.86 -6.51
CA THR A 68 24.77 32.38 -5.50
C THR A 68 24.00 31.54 -4.50
N VAL A 69 24.09 30.24 -4.60
CA VAL A 69 23.71 29.37 -3.49
C VAL A 69 24.80 29.59 -2.44
N HIS A 70 24.49 30.30 -1.38
CA HIS A 70 25.36 30.22 -0.21
C HIS A 70 25.45 28.73 0.12
N THR A 71 26.63 28.14 -0.08
CA THR A 71 26.96 26.82 0.44
C THR A 71 26.81 26.96 1.95
N ALA A 72 25.62 26.67 2.45
CA ALA A 72 25.42 26.57 3.87
C ALA A 72 26.44 25.54 4.38
N ARG A 73 27.21 25.89 5.40
CA ARG A 73 27.99 24.90 6.11
C ARG A 73 27.07 23.74 6.41
N PRO A 74 27.50 22.48 6.22
CA PRO A 74 26.69 21.35 6.62
C PRO A 74 26.18 21.64 8.04
N ASN A 75 24.87 21.75 8.19
CA ASN A 75 24.32 21.98 9.51
C ASN A 75 24.66 20.77 10.37
N ASP A 76 25.25 21.03 11.53
CA ASP A 76 25.45 19.99 12.53
C ASP A 76 24.13 19.71 13.24
N TYR A 77 23.55 18.54 12.94
CA TYR A 77 22.33 18.04 13.59
C TYR A 77 22.64 17.05 14.72
N GLY A 78 23.91 16.93 15.17
CA GLY A 78 24.32 15.99 16.23
C GLY A 78 23.53 16.17 17.53
N TRP A 79 23.12 17.40 17.84
CA TRP A 79 22.28 17.70 18.99
C TRP A 79 20.92 16.96 18.98
N GLN A 80 20.39 16.64 17.80
CA GLN A 80 19.12 15.92 17.68
C GLN A 80 19.22 14.51 18.25
N THR A 81 20.40 13.86 18.17
CA THR A 81 20.61 12.54 18.72
C THR A 81 20.41 12.53 20.23
N ALA A 82 20.90 13.58 20.91
CA ALA A 82 20.68 13.75 22.36
C ALA A 82 19.22 14.08 22.68
N ALA A 83 18.59 14.98 21.91
CA ALA A 83 17.19 15.38 22.10
C ALA A 83 16.18 14.26 21.83
N LEU A 84 16.46 13.40 20.85
CA LEU A 84 15.63 12.23 20.51
C LEU A 84 15.77 11.09 21.54
N GLY A 85 16.79 11.13 22.38
CA GLY A 85 17.02 10.10 23.43
C GLY A 85 17.47 8.74 22.86
N ALA A 86 17.39 7.72 23.71
CA ALA A 86 17.66 6.36 23.29
C ALA A 86 16.69 5.95 22.16
N PRO A 87 17.17 5.24 21.14
CA PRO A 87 16.27 4.74 20.08
C PRO A 87 15.26 3.80 20.74
N GLY A 88 14.03 4.29 20.91
CA GLY A 88 12.88 3.43 21.10
C GLY A 88 12.68 2.56 19.85
N ASN A 89 11.55 1.89 19.73
CA ASN A 89 11.21 1.16 18.49
C ASN A 89 11.24 2.14 17.31
N ARG A 90 12.40 2.21 16.62
CA ARG A 90 12.53 3.01 15.40
C ARG A 90 11.68 2.34 14.34
N LEU A 91 10.61 3.02 13.93
CA LEU A 91 9.89 2.65 12.72
C LEU A 91 10.88 2.78 11.55
N GLN A 92 11.27 1.68 10.96
CA GLN A 92 12.03 1.69 9.72
C GLN A 92 11.06 1.69 8.54
N LEU A 93 11.42 2.41 7.47
CA LEU A 93 10.64 2.38 6.25
C LEU A 93 10.78 0.99 5.61
N PRO A 94 9.69 0.20 5.50
CA PRO A 94 9.78 -1.14 4.93
C PRO A 94 10.30 -1.13 3.50
N ALA A 95 11.05 -2.18 3.13
CA ALA A 95 11.54 -2.35 1.78
C ALA A 95 10.41 -2.29 0.74
N ALA A 96 9.22 -2.78 1.07
CA ALA A 96 8.03 -2.74 0.24
C ALA A 96 7.56 -1.33 -0.19
N LEU A 97 7.98 -0.28 0.50
CA LEU A 97 7.67 1.12 0.16
C LEU A 97 8.82 1.85 -0.57
N GLN A 98 9.95 1.21 -0.77
CA GLN A 98 11.07 1.83 -1.48
C GLN A 98 10.72 1.99 -2.96
N SER A 99 10.93 3.21 -3.48
CA SER A 99 10.83 3.46 -4.91
C SER A 99 12.05 2.88 -5.62
N THR A 100 11.82 2.24 -6.74
CA THR A 100 12.87 1.65 -7.57
C THR A 100 12.95 2.34 -8.91
N SER A 101 14.13 2.32 -9.52
CA SER A 101 14.31 2.74 -10.91
C SER A 101 13.65 1.71 -11.87
N SER A 102 13.39 2.13 -13.09
CA SER A 102 12.71 1.31 -14.11
C SER A 102 13.59 0.19 -14.70
N ASP A 103 14.87 0.15 -14.33
CA ASP A 103 15.87 -0.81 -14.80
C ASP A 103 16.06 -2.02 -13.87
N VAL A 104 15.24 -2.12 -12.81
CA VAL A 104 15.27 -3.24 -11.87
C VAL A 104 13.95 -4.00 -11.86
N ILE A 105 14.02 -5.31 -11.65
CA ILE A 105 12.85 -6.18 -11.51
C ILE A 105 12.35 -6.10 -10.07
N ALA A 106 11.23 -5.42 -9.85
CA ALA A 106 10.72 -5.11 -8.51
C ALA A 106 9.65 -6.14 -8.06
N LEU A 107 10.07 -7.21 -7.39
CA LEU A 107 9.17 -8.22 -6.80
C LEU A 107 8.80 -7.93 -5.33
N HIS A 108 9.33 -6.86 -4.72
CA HIS A 108 9.10 -6.47 -3.32
C HIS A 108 7.86 -5.60 -3.11
N SER A 109 7.36 -4.93 -4.15
CA SER A 109 6.24 -3.99 -4.07
C SER A 109 4.96 -4.69 -3.58
N GLY A 110 4.08 -3.93 -2.94
CA GLY A 110 2.73 -4.38 -2.54
C GLY A 110 1.62 -3.93 -3.49
N TYR A 111 1.97 -3.33 -4.64
CA TYR A 111 1.01 -2.73 -5.57
C TYR A 111 1.01 -3.43 -6.93
N PRO A 112 -0.15 -3.46 -7.62
CA PRO A 112 -0.24 -3.89 -9.00
C PRO A 112 0.47 -2.93 -9.96
N ALA A 113 0.99 -3.46 -11.07
CA ALA A 113 1.51 -2.67 -12.18
C ALA A 113 0.39 -1.81 -12.81
N ARG A 114 0.80 -0.70 -13.42
CA ARG A 114 -0.11 0.27 -14.05
C ARG A 114 -1.08 -0.35 -15.05
N GLU A 115 -0.63 -1.33 -15.83
CA GLU A 115 -1.42 -2.04 -16.85
C GLU A 115 -2.57 -2.90 -16.26
N LEU A 116 -2.46 -3.24 -14.96
CA LEU A 116 -3.49 -3.95 -14.21
C LEU A 116 -4.54 -3.00 -13.60
N LEU A 117 -4.34 -1.69 -13.70
CA LEU A 117 -5.26 -0.69 -13.14
C LEU A 117 -6.28 -0.24 -14.19
N PRO A 118 -7.48 0.22 -13.78
CA PRO A 118 -8.52 0.72 -14.66
C PRO A 118 -8.23 2.17 -15.11
N GLU A 119 -7.05 2.42 -15.67
CA GLU A 119 -6.52 3.77 -15.94
C GLU A 119 -7.53 4.67 -16.68
N ARG A 120 -8.18 4.14 -17.73
CA ARG A 120 -9.16 4.92 -18.53
C ARG A 120 -10.38 5.34 -17.70
N LEU A 121 -10.86 4.45 -16.81
CA LEU A 121 -11.99 4.76 -15.92
C LEU A 121 -11.59 5.83 -14.92
N VAL A 122 -10.40 5.71 -14.35
CA VAL A 122 -9.86 6.67 -13.37
C VAL A 122 -9.70 8.06 -13.99
N HIS A 123 -9.07 8.19 -15.16
CA HIS A 123 -8.94 9.47 -15.88
C HIS A 123 -10.29 10.11 -16.22
N ALA A 124 -11.24 9.31 -16.72
CA ALA A 124 -12.57 9.79 -17.02
C ALA A 124 -13.33 10.25 -15.77
N ALA A 125 -13.20 9.51 -14.66
CA ALA A 125 -13.80 9.86 -13.39
C ALA A 125 -13.23 11.18 -12.82
N PHE A 126 -11.91 11.39 -12.86
CA PHE A 126 -11.30 12.66 -12.48
C PHE A 126 -11.81 13.85 -13.34
N THR A 127 -11.93 13.62 -14.65
CA THR A 127 -12.46 14.66 -15.56
C THR A 127 -13.91 15.01 -15.23
N ARG A 128 -14.75 14.05 -14.83
CA ARG A 128 -16.13 14.33 -14.40
C ARG A 128 -16.16 14.99 -13.04
N ALA A 129 -15.43 14.46 -12.06
CA ALA A 129 -15.38 14.96 -10.71
C ALA A 129 -14.89 16.42 -10.62
N SER A 130 -13.95 16.82 -11.49
CA SER A 130 -13.43 18.20 -11.55
C SER A 130 -14.48 19.26 -11.92
N ARG A 131 -15.66 18.85 -12.40
CA ARG A 131 -16.78 19.72 -12.81
C ARG A 131 -17.90 19.74 -11.78
N THR A 132 -17.74 19.06 -10.65
CA THR A 132 -18.74 18.97 -9.56
C THR A 132 -18.32 19.81 -8.37
N ASP A 133 -19.25 20.04 -7.45
CA ASP A 133 -18.99 20.75 -6.19
C ASP A 133 -17.98 20.02 -5.29
N ALA A 134 -17.70 18.75 -5.54
CA ALA A 134 -16.69 17.97 -4.79
C ALA A 134 -15.28 18.60 -4.79
N VAL A 135 -15.01 19.53 -5.72
CA VAL A 135 -13.75 20.29 -5.80
C VAL A 135 -13.62 21.31 -4.66
N VAL A 136 -14.74 21.88 -4.21
CA VAL A 136 -14.77 22.99 -3.24
C VAL A 136 -15.58 22.69 -1.99
N ALA A 137 -16.53 21.75 -2.05
CA ALA A 137 -17.40 21.42 -0.93
C ALA A 137 -16.66 20.57 0.13
N ARG A 138 -16.90 20.90 1.39
CA ARG A 138 -16.47 20.07 2.51
C ARG A 138 -17.32 18.80 2.59
N PRO A 139 -16.75 17.61 2.49
CA PRO A 139 -17.50 16.36 2.67
C PRO A 139 -17.83 16.11 4.14
N PRO A 140 -18.85 15.26 4.43
CA PRO A 140 -19.11 14.78 5.78
C PRO A 140 -17.90 13.99 6.35
N THR A 141 -17.72 14.06 7.67
CA THR A 141 -16.62 13.35 8.38
C THR A 141 -16.65 11.84 8.13
N ALA A 142 -17.85 11.23 8.14
CA ALA A 142 -17.98 9.80 7.86
C ALA A 142 -17.80 9.44 6.36
N GLY A 143 -17.70 10.43 5.47
CA GLY A 143 -17.64 10.25 4.03
C GLY A 143 -18.96 10.46 3.30
N LEU A 144 -18.90 10.47 1.97
CA LEU A 144 -20.05 10.68 1.10
C LEU A 144 -21.09 9.57 1.30
N PRO A 145 -22.39 9.92 1.50
CA PRO A 145 -23.45 8.94 1.75
C PRO A 145 -23.54 7.86 0.67
N GLU A 146 -23.40 8.23 -0.58
CA GLU A 146 -23.48 7.32 -1.73
C GLU A 146 -22.34 6.31 -1.75
N LEU A 147 -21.11 6.72 -1.39
CA LEU A 147 -19.96 5.81 -1.31
C LEU A 147 -20.09 4.87 -0.10
N ARG A 148 -20.59 5.38 1.03
CA ARG A 148 -20.90 4.56 2.20
C ARG A 148 -21.96 3.52 1.89
N ALA A 149 -23.02 3.91 1.16
CA ALA A 149 -24.06 3.00 0.71
C ALA A 149 -23.51 1.92 -0.23
N TRP A 150 -22.56 2.29 -1.12
CA TRP A 150 -21.90 1.32 -1.99
C TRP A 150 -21.13 0.26 -1.20
N PHE A 151 -20.29 0.66 -0.22
CA PHE A 151 -19.55 -0.30 0.62
C PHE A 151 -20.50 -1.20 1.43
N ALA A 152 -21.59 -0.65 1.98
CA ALA A 152 -22.59 -1.42 2.69
C ALA A 152 -23.29 -2.44 1.78
N ALA A 153 -23.66 -2.05 0.56
CA ALA A 153 -24.29 -2.92 -0.42
C ALA A 153 -23.36 -4.06 -0.89
N GLU A 154 -22.08 -3.75 -1.11
CA GLU A 154 -21.06 -4.75 -1.50
C GLU A 154 -20.90 -5.84 -0.43
N LEU A 155 -20.77 -5.48 0.85
CA LEU A 155 -20.71 -6.46 1.93
C LEU A 155 -22.06 -7.16 2.10
N GLY A 156 -23.16 -6.40 1.99
CA GLY A 156 -24.52 -6.93 2.07
C GLY A 156 -24.85 -8.00 1.03
N ALA A 157 -24.25 -7.91 -0.16
CA ALA A 157 -24.41 -8.92 -1.22
C ALA A 157 -23.86 -10.32 -0.84
N SER A 158 -22.93 -10.37 0.11
CA SER A 158 -22.37 -11.61 0.66
C SER A 158 -23.03 -12.05 1.98
N THR A 159 -24.00 -11.28 2.49
CA THR A 159 -24.66 -11.55 3.78
C THR A 159 -25.67 -12.69 3.64
N PRO A 160 -25.57 -13.77 4.44
CA PRO A 160 -26.52 -14.88 4.39
C PRO A 160 -27.93 -14.49 4.87
N LEU A 161 -28.93 -15.27 4.47
CA LEU A 161 -30.28 -15.13 5.00
C LEU A 161 -30.28 -15.31 6.52
N GLY A 162 -31.00 -14.43 7.22
CA GLY A 162 -31.10 -14.44 8.69
C GLY A 162 -30.03 -13.62 9.40
N VAL A 163 -29.06 -13.08 8.68
CA VAL A 163 -28.08 -12.11 9.21
C VAL A 163 -28.45 -10.71 8.72
N THR A 164 -28.41 -9.72 9.59
CA THR A 164 -28.73 -8.33 9.24
C THR A 164 -27.56 -7.72 8.45
N PRO A 165 -27.76 -7.32 7.17
CA PRO A 165 -26.70 -6.68 6.40
C PRO A 165 -26.29 -5.33 7.00
N PRO A 166 -25.09 -4.84 6.73
CA PRO A 166 -24.69 -3.50 7.13
C PRO A 166 -25.47 -2.43 6.37
N SER A 167 -25.60 -1.26 6.99
CA SER A 167 -26.18 -0.07 6.40
C SER A 167 -25.12 0.99 6.12
N ALA A 168 -25.46 2.03 5.36
CA ALA A 168 -24.56 3.16 5.13
C ALA A 168 -24.16 3.86 6.44
N SER A 169 -24.98 3.80 7.51
CA SER A 169 -24.63 4.39 8.80
C SER A 169 -23.50 3.66 9.52
N ASP A 170 -23.27 2.39 9.19
CA ASP A 170 -22.21 1.57 9.80
C ASP A 170 -20.83 1.80 9.13
N VAL A 171 -20.77 2.60 8.06
CA VAL A 171 -19.56 2.79 7.24
C VAL A 171 -18.91 4.14 7.54
N VAL A 172 -17.57 4.13 7.72
CA VAL A 172 -16.72 5.32 7.74
C VAL A 172 -15.72 5.24 6.59
N ILE A 173 -15.62 6.29 5.78
CA ILE A 173 -14.61 6.40 4.73
C ILE A 173 -13.32 6.93 5.33
N ILE A 174 -12.20 6.26 5.04
CA ILE A 174 -10.88 6.55 5.60
C ILE A 174 -9.82 6.68 4.50
N PRO A 175 -8.71 7.40 4.76
CA PRO A 175 -7.66 7.63 3.74
C PRO A 175 -6.75 6.40 3.55
N GLY A 176 -7.35 5.27 3.13
CA GLY A 176 -6.70 3.99 2.88
C GLY A 176 -6.59 3.09 4.11
N SER A 177 -6.33 1.80 3.88
CA SER A 177 -6.33 0.76 4.93
C SER A 177 -5.30 1.02 6.02
N GLN A 178 -4.13 1.56 5.68
CA GLN A 178 -3.06 1.80 6.68
C GLN A 178 -3.54 2.74 7.80
N THR A 179 -4.20 3.85 7.41
CA THR A 179 -4.84 4.75 8.39
C THR A 179 -5.97 4.05 9.14
N GLY A 180 -6.78 3.24 8.42
CA GLY A 180 -7.86 2.47 9.04
C GLY A 180 -7.39 1.49 10.11
N LEU A 181 -6.25 0.82 9.89
CA LEU A 181 -5.65 -0.05 10.90
C LEU A 181 -5.17 0.75 12.12
N SER A 182 -4.47 1.85 11.91
CA SER A 182 -4.04 2.74 13.00
C SER A 182 -5.22 3.26 13.80
N THR A 183 -6.28 3.71 13.12
CA THR A 183 -7.54 4.15 13.74
C THR A 183 -8.20 3.03 14.54
N ALA A 184 -8.37 1.83 13.96
CA ALA A 184 -9.00 0.70 14.65
C ALA A 184 -8.19 0.28 15.90
N PHE A 185 -6.86 0.23 15.80
CA PHE A 185 -6.00 -0.14 16.93
C PHE A 185 -6.05 0.90 18.05
N ARG A 186 -6.03 2.20 17.74
CA ARG A 186 -6.19 3.26 18.76
C ARG A 186 -7.58 3.26 19.39
N ALA A 187 -8.63 3.22 18.56
CA ALA A 187 -10.00 3.38 19.01
C ALA A 187 -10.54 2.18 19.78
N LEU A 188 -10.16 0.96 19.41
CA LEU A 188 -10.72 -0.28 19.93
C LEU A 188 -9.80 -0.99 20.93
N VAL A 189 -8.48 -0.90 20.74
CA VAL A 189 -7.52 -1.55 21.64
C VAL A 189 -6.95 -0.53 22.63
N GLY A 190 -6.27 0.49 22.14
CA GLY A 190 -5.62 1.53 22.95
C GLY A 190 -4.20 1.12 23.40
N ALA A 191 -3.38 2.14 23.68
CA ALA A 191 -1.97 1.97 24.04
C ALA A 191 -1.78 1.06 25.26
N GLY A 192 -0.75 0.23 25.21
CA GLY A 192 -0.36 -0.72 26.25
C GLY A 192 -1.23 -1.98 26.35
N ARG A 193 -2.38 -2.02 25.68
CA ARG A 193 -3.29 -3.19 25.70
C ARG A 193 -2.88 -4.24 24.66
N PRO A 194 -3.19 -5.53 24.93
CA PRO A 194 -2.85 -6.60 24.00
C PRO A 194 -3.76 -6.60 22.78
N LEU A 195 -3.12 -6.79 21.60
CA LEU A 195 -3.74 -7.06 20.31
C LEU A 195 -3.22 -8.40 19.81
N LEU A 196 -4.09 -9.39 19.61
CA LEU A 196 -3.72 -10.62 18.95
C LEU A 196 -3.51 -10.35 17.45
N MET A 197 -2.52 -10.99 16.85
CA MET A 197 -2.17 -10.79 15.44
C MET A 197 -1.62 -12.08 14.86
N GLU A 198 -2.05 -12.44 13.65
CA GLU A 198 -1.48 -13.57 12.92
C GLU A 198 0.05 -13.44 12.78
N SER A 199 0.77 -14.56 12.82
CA SER A 199 2.21 -14.61 12.58
C SER A 199 2.53 -15.77 11.63
N PRO A 200 2.96 -15.50 10.37
CA PRO A 200 3.22 -14.18 9.77
C PRO A 200 1.94 -13.38 9.43
N THR A 201 2.12 -12.07 9.21
CA THR A 201 1.04 -11.15 8.87
C THR A 201 1.50 -9.97 8.00
N TYR A 202 0.60 -9.07 7.66
CA TYR A 202 0.91 -7.86 6.89
C TYR A 202 1.82 -6.91 7.69
N TRP A 203 2.99 -6.58 7.16
CA TRP A 203 3.96 -5.68 7.80
C TRP A 203 3.37 -4.32 8.20
N GLY A 204 2.44 -3.79 7.40
CA GLY A 204 1.78 -2.51 7.68
C GLY A 204 0.89 -2.56 8.93
N ALA A 205 0.32 -3.72 9.27
CA ALA A 205 -0.39 -3.90 10.53
C ALA A 205 0.56 -3.90 11.73
N ILE A 206 1.75 -4.50 11.58
CA ILE A 206 2.80 -4.46 12.62
C ILE A 206 3.23 -3.02 12.88
N LEU A 207 3.44 -2.22 11.82
CA LEU A 207 3.76 -0.80 11.95
C LEU A 207 2.63 0.00 12.60
N ALA A 208 1.37 -0.24 12.18
CA ALA A 208 0.21 0.43 12.76
C ALA A 208 0.06 0.10 14.26
N ALA A 209 0.30 -1.16 14.65
CA ALA A 209 0.28 -1.60 16.04
C ALA A 209 1.38 -0.91 16.86
N THR A 210 2.61 -0.85 16.32
CA THR A 210 3.73 -0.14 16.96
C THR A 210 3.42 1.35 17.12
N GLN A 211 2.87 2.01 16.11
CA GLN A 211 2.51 3.42 16.16
C GLN A 211 1.37 3.68 17.15
N ALA A 212 0.40 2.79 17.24
CA ALA A 212 -0.70 2.88 18.20
C ALA A 212 -0.25 2.54 19.66
N GLY A 213 0.97 2.07 19.82
CA GLY A 213 1.53 1.67 21.11
C GLY A 213 0.84 0.46 21.73
N VAL A 214 0.16 -0.37 20.95
CA VAL A 214 -0.49 -1.60 21.43
C VAL A 214 0.55 -2.71 21.59
N ARG A 215 0.32 -3.63 22.54
CA ARG A 215 1.18 -4.78 22.76
C ARG A 215 0.76 -5.94 21.88
N VAL A 216 1.51 -6.21 20.83
CA VAL A 216 1.21 -7.34 19.93
C VAL A 216 1.46 -8.67 20.64
N VAL A 217 0.52 -9.60 20.50
CA VAL A 217 0.59 -11.00 20.91
C VAL A 217 0.44 -11.85 19.67
N PRO A 218 1.51 -12.55 19.21
CA PRO A 218 1.46 -13.32 17.99
C PRO A 218 0.59 -14.56 18.16
N VAL A 219 -0.19 -14.89 17.13
CA VAL A 219 -0.96 -16.15 17.01
C VAL A 219 -0.34 -16.95 15.87
N PRO A 220 0.15 -18.16 16.11
CA PRO A 220 0.72 -19.01 15.08
C PRO A 220 -0.27 -19.23 13.94
N THR A 221 0.21 -19.00 12.71
CA THR A 221 -0.62 -19.10 11.51
C THR A 221 0.06 -19.99 10.48
N GLY A 222 -0.64 -21.03 10.10
CA GLY A 222 -0.22 -21.96 9.05
C GLY A 222 -0.64 -21.53 7.66
N VAL A 223 -0.48 -22.43 6.69
CA VAL A 223 -0.85 -22.18 5.29
C VAL A 223 -2.36 -21.93 5.10
N ASP A 224 -3.22 -22.43 5.98
CA ASP A 224 -4.68 -22.33 5.89
C ASP A 224 -5.28 -21.23 6.78
N GLY A 225 -4.47 -20.60 7.62
CA GLY A 225 -4.89 -19.57 8.58
C GLY A 225 -4.41 -19.89 10.00
N PRO A 226 -4.91 -19.16 11.02
CA PRO A 226 -4.50 -19.33 12.41
C PRO A 226 -4.95 -20.67 12.99
N ASP A 227 -4.17 -21.19 13.94
CA ASP A 227 -4.60 -22.32 14.76
C ASP A 227 -5.67 -21.83 15.76
N PRO A 228 -6.91 -22.37 15.68
CA PRO A 228 -7.99 -21.92 16.57
C PRO A 228 -7.75 -22.24 18.05
N ASP A 229 -7.03 -23.31 18.37
CA ASP A 229 -6.76 -23.69 19.76
C ASP A 229 -5.71 -22.75 20.35
N ALA A 230 -4.66 -22.40 19.57
CA ALA A 230 -3.69 -21.37 19.94
C ALA A 230 -4.33 -19.98 20.06
N LEU A 231 -5.31 -19.63 19.20
CA LEU A 231 -6.06 -18.40 19.30
C LEU A 231 -6.88 -18.32 20.59
N GLU A 232 -7.61 -19.39 20.93
CA GLU A 232 -8.40 -19.49 22.17
C GLU A 232 -7.49 -19.29 23.39
N GLN A 233 -6.35 -20.00 23.41
CA GLN A 233 -5.35 -19.88 24.50
C GLN A 233 -4.79 -18.46 24.58
N ALA A 234 -4.44 -17.85 23.44
CA ALA A 234 -3.89 -16.49 23.40
C ALA A 234 -4.89 -15.45 23.96
N PHE A 235 -6.17 -15.58 23.67
CA PHE A 235 -7.22 -14.75 24.29
C PHE A 235 -7.28 -14.94 25.81
N ALA A 236 -7.30 -16.20 26.28
CA ALA A 236 -7.41 -16.52 27.69
C ALA A 236 -6.22 -16.00 28.51
N GLU A 237 -4.99 -16.16 28.00
CA GLU A 237 -3.75 -15.79 28.70
C GLU A 237 -3.48 -14.29 28.64
N SER A 238 -3.73 -13.64 27.51
CA SER A 238 -3.38 -12.23 27.31
C SER A 238 -4.42 -11.26 27.83
N GLY A 239 -5.67 -11.69 27.95
CA GLY A 239 -6.83 -10.82 28.21
C GLY A 239 -7.12 -9.85 27.05
N ALA A 240 -6.64 -10.14 25.83
CA ALA A 240 -6.89 -9.32 24.65
C ALA A 240 -8.39 -9.19 24.37
N ARG A 241 -8.76 -8.08 23.73
CA ARG A 241 -10.14 -7.78 23.32
C ARG A 241 -10.23 -7.52 21.81
N ALA A 242 -9.15 -7.77 21.08
CA ALA A 242 -9.13 -7.67 19.63
C ALA A 242 -8.13 -8.67 19.02
N PHE A 243 -8.50 -9.20 17.85
CA PHE A 243 -7.65 -10.00 16.99
C PHE A 243 -7.64 -9.36 15.60
N TYR A 244 -6.47 -9.10 15.04
CA TYR A 244 -6.28 -8.64 13.68
C TYR A 244 -5.94 -9.82 12.77
N ALA A 245 -6.65 -9.93 11.65
CA ALA A 245 -6.42 -10.98 10.66
C ALA A 245 -6.80 -10.57 9.24
N GLN A 246 -6.23 -11.31 8.27
CA GLN A 246 -6.56 -11.22 6.85
C GLN A 246 -7.13 -12.58 6.36
N PRO A 247 -8.41 -12.87 6.56
CA PRO A 247 -9.01 -14.16 6.18
C PRO A 247 -9.01 -14.43 4.68
N THR A 248 -8.94 -13.38 3.86
CA THR A 248 -9.02 -13.44 2.40
C THR A 248 -7.69 -13.06 1.76
N PHE A 249 -7.00 -14.02 1.12
CA PHE A 249 -5.76 -13.82 0.39
C PHE A 249 -4.69 -13.07 1.20
N ALA A 250 -4.42 -13.57 2.40
CA ALA A 250 -3.56 -12.94 3.40
C ALA A 250 -2.18 -12.56 2.86
N SER A 251 -1.67 -11.40 3.23
CA SER A 251 -0.28 -11.03 3.01
C SER A 251 0.56 -11.42 4.22
N PRO A 252 1.68 -12.17 4.07
CA PRO A 252 2.35 -12.48 2.81
C PRO A 252 1.94 -13.82 2.17
N THR A 253 1.24 -14.70 2.89
CA THR A 253 1.10 -16.14 2.60
C THR A 253 0.14 -16.45 1.45
N GLY A 254 -0.80 -15.56 1.14
CA GLY A 254 -1.91 -15.81 0.22
C GLY A 254 -2.97 -16.76 0.78
N ALA A 255 -2.96 -17.03 2.08
CA ALA A 255 -3.95 -17.89 2.75
C ALA A 255 -5.36 -17.35 2.56
N GLN A 256 -6.30 -18.28 2.42
CA GLN A 256 -7.73 -18.01 2.49
C GLN A 256 -8.35 -19.00 3.47
N TRP A 257 -9.03 -18.50 4.50
CA TRP A 257 -9.64 -19.33 5.50
C TRP A 257 -10.78 -20.15 4.92
N SER A 258 -10.90 -21.38 5.38
CA SER A 258 -12.07 -22.20 5.07
C SER A 258 -13.32 -21.68 5.80
N PRO A 259 -14.54 -22.00 5.32
CA PRO A 259 -15.76 -21.67 6.03
C PRO A 259 -15.78 -22.20 7.47
N ASP A 260 -15.27 -23.40 7.72
CA ASP A 260 -15.22 -24.01 9.04
C ASP A 260 -14.25 -23.29 9.98
N LEU A 261 -13.07 -22.90 9.48
CA LEU A 261 -12.13 -22.10 10.25
C LEU A 261 -12.72 -20.73 10.58
N SER A 262 -13.37 -20.09 9.61
CA SER A 262 -14.03 -18.81 9.80
C SER A 262 -15.10 -18.85 10.90
N GLU A 263 -15.95 -19.88 10.92
CA GLU A 263 -16.96 -20.07 11.96
C GLU A 263 -16.33 -20.37 13.34
N ARG A 264 -15.29 -21.19 13.40
CA ARG A 264 -14.56 -21.47 14.64
C ARG A 264 -13.95 -20.19 15.22
N VAL A 265 -13.25 -19.40 14.41
CA VAL A 265 -12.62 -18.15 14.83
C VAL A 265 -13.68 -17.13 15.28
N LEU A 266 -14.75 -16.96 14.52
CA LEU A 266 -15.86 -16.07 14.91
C LEU A 266 -16.51 -16.52 16.23
N GLY A 267 -16.67 -17.82 16.42
CA GLY A 267 -17.14 -18.39 17.68
C GLY A 267 -16.22 -18.09 18.87
N ILE A 268 -14.91 -18.16 18.68
CA ILE A 268 -13.91 -17.81 19.70
C ILE A 268 -14.02 -16.32 20.04
N VAL A 269 -14.01 -15.45 19.05
CA VAL A 269 -14.12 -13.99 19.21
C VAL A 269 -15.39 -13.62 19.99
N ARG A 270 -16.52 -14.25 19.67
CA ARG A 270 -17.80 -14.04 20.38
C ARG A 270 -17.72 -14.49 21.84
N ARG A 271 -17.17 -15.68 22.13
CA ARG A 271 -17.03 -16.18 23.51
C ARG A 271 -16.18 -15.27 24.40
N HIS A 272 -15.14 -14.67 23.84
CA HIS A 272 -14.27 -13.74 24.56
C HIS A 272 -14.80 -12.30 24.61
N GLY A 273 -15.94 -12.00 23.96
CA GLY A 273 -16.47 -10.64 23.86
C GLY A 273 -15.46 -9.68 23.22
N ALA A 274 -14.76 -10.16 22.21
CA ALA A 274 -13.68 -9.45 21.55
C ALA A 274 -14.09 -8.95 20.15
N PHE A 275 -13.23 -8.13 19.54
CA PHE A 275 -13.33 -7.71 18.16
C PHE A 275 -12.44 -8.57 17.26
N LEU A 276 -12.92 -8.89 16.06
CA LEU A 276 -12.10 -9.29 14.92
C LEU A 276 -11.93 -8.08 14.01
N ILE A 277 -10.70 -7.61 13.82
CA ILE A 277 -10.38 -6.56 12.84
C ILE A 277 -9.99 -7.28 11.56
N GLU A 278 -10.94 -7.39 10.65
CA GLU A 278 -10.80 -8.07 9.36
C GLU A 278 -10.30 -7.10 8.31
N ASP A 279 -9.05 -7.28 7.85
CA ASP A 279 -8.46 -6.52 6.74
C ASP A 279 -8.63 -7.27 5.42
N ASP A 280 -9.59 -6.85 4.63
CA ASP A 280 -9.91 -7.39 3.30
C ASP A 280 -9.37 -6.51 2.17
N SER A 281 -8.09 -6.14 2.29
CA SER A 281 -7.40 -5.29 1.30
C SER A 281 -7.12 -6.01 -0.02
N ALA A 282 -7.28 -7.32 -0.07
CA ALA A 282 -7.11 -8.16 -1.25
C ALA A 282 -8.45 -8.63 -1.87
N HIS A 283 -9.59 -8.13 -1.42
CA HIS A 283 -10.93 -8.52 -1.83
C HIS A 283 -11.11 -8.75 -3.34
N ASP A 284 -10.65 -7.81 -4.15
CA ASP A 284 -10.87 -7.78 -5.60
C ASP A 284 -9.80 -8.58 -6.39
N PHE A 285 -8.89 -9.28 -5.71
CA PHE A 285 -7.76 -10.01 -6.31
C PHE A 285 -7.93 -11.54 -6.27
N GLY A 286 -9.18 -12.02 -6.27
CA GLY A 286 -9.47 -13.44 -6.42
C GLY A 286 -9.06 -13.97 -7.80
N ILE A 287 -8.42 -15.15 -7.85
CA ILE A 287 -8.03 -15.84 -9.08
C ILE A 287 -8.94 -17.07 -9.29
N THR A 288 -8.79 -18.09 -8.45
CA THR A 288 -9.59 -19.32 -8.51
C THR A 288 -10.62 -19.41 -7.38
N ALA A 289 -10.69 -18.40 -6.52
CA ALA A 289 -11.65 -18.32 -5.43
C ALA A 289 -12.25 -16.92 -5.32
N GLU A 290 -13.45 -16.86 -4.78
CA GLU A 290 -14.11 -15.61 -4.42
C GLU A 290 -13.81 -15.24 -2.96
N PRO A 291 -13.80 -13.94 -2.61
CA PRO A 291 -13.71 -13.51 -1.22
C PRO A 291 -14.94 -13.96 -0.41
N SER A 292 -14.71 -14.26 0.87
CA SER A 292 -15.79 -14.63 1.80
C SER A 292 -15.60 -13.89 3.14
N PRO A 293 -15.97 -12.60 3.21
CA PRO A 293 -15.78 -11.80 4.41
C PRO A 293 -16.52 -12.37 5.61
N LEU A 294 -15.85 -12.47 6.77
CA LEU A 294 -16.48 -12.87 8.03
C LEU A 294 -17.49 -11.83 8.49
N ALA A 295 -17.24 -10.55 8.21
CA ALA A 295 -18.14 -9.45 8.49
C ALA A 295 -19.55 -9.64 7.89
N ALA A 296 -19.65 -10.35 6.75
CA ALA A 296 -20.95 -10.68 6.16
C ALA A 296 -21.78 -11.67 7.01
N ARG A 297 -21.16 -12.39 7.96
CA ARG A 297 -21.78 -13.39 8.84
C ARG A 297 -21.94 -12.90 10.29
N ASP A 298 -21.61 -11.61 10.53
CA ASP A 298 -21.67 -11.03 11.86
C ASP A 298 -22.60 -9.80 11.88
N ASP A 299 -23.72 -9.93 12.58
CA ASP A 299 -24.62 -8.82 12.91
C ASP A 299 -24.55 -8.41 14.39
N GLY A 300 -23.76 -9.15 15.19
CA GLY A 300 -23.50 -8.84 16.60
C GLY A 300 -22.48 -7.72 16.82
N GLY A 301 -21.80 -7.24 15.77
CA GLY A 301 -20.81 -6.15 15.85
C GLY A 301 -19.45 -6.58 16.38
N HIS A 302 -19.13 -7.87 16.34
CA HIS A 302 -17.80 -8.39 16.68
C HIS A 302 -16.76 -8.15 15.58
N VAL A 303 -17.19 -8.10 14.31
CA VAL A 303 -16.28 -7.90 13.18
C VAL A 303 -16.25 -6.43 12.77
N VAL A 304 -15.05 -5.87 12.79
CA VAL A 304 -14.73 -4.55 12.23
C VAL A 304 -14.03 -4.79 10.89
N TYR A 305 -14.72 -4.47 9.81
CA TYR A 305 -14.32 -4.82 8.46
C TYR A 305 -13.68 -3.65 7.71
N LEU A 306 -12.55 -3.90 7.10
CA LEU A 306 -11.77 -2.91 6.37
C LEU A 306 -11.55 -3.36 4.92
N ARG A 307 -12.14 -2.64 3.94
CA ARG A 307 -11.97 -2.90 2.51
C ARG A 307 -11.35 -1.71 1.79
N SER A 308 -10.27 -1.96 1.05
CA SER A 308 -9.49 -0.93 0.34
C SER A 308 -9.82 -0.87 -1.15
N LEU A 309 -9.90 0.36 -1.69
CA LEU A 309 -9.92 0.61 -3.14
C LEU A 309 -8.56 1.10 -3.67
N THR A 310 -7.57 1.30 -2.79
CA THR A 310 -6.25 1.86 -3.15
C THR A 310 -5.51 1.02 -4.18
N LYS A 311 -5.55 -0.32 -4.04
CA LYS A 311 -4.79 -1.21 -4.92
C LYS A 311 -5.53 -1.53 -6.21
N VAL A 312 -6.85 -1.65 -6.17
CA VAL A 312 -7.67 -2.11 -7.31
C VAL A 312 -8.13 -0.97 -8.21
N VAL A 313 -8.34 0.23 -7.66
CA VAL A 313 -8.74 1.41 -8.44
C VAL A 313 -7.53 2.25 -8.82
N SER A 314 -6.82 2.79 -7.85
CA SER A 314 -5.59 3.58 -8.07
C SER A 314 -4.86 3.83 -6.75
N PRO A 315 -3.53 3.71 -6.71
CA PRO A 315 -2.71 4.13 -5.57
C PRO A 315 -2.89 5.61 -5.20
N SER A 316 -3.25 6.45 -6.18
CA SER A 316 -3.46 7.90 -5.97
C SER A 316 -4.77 8.23 -5.25
N ILE A 317 -5.74 7.32 -5.24
CA ILE A 317 -7.04 7.55 -4.60
C ILE A 317 -6.93 7.41 -3.08
N ARG A 318 -6.11 6.50 -2.57
CA ARG A 318 -5.87 6.31 -1.14
C ARG A 318 -7.15 6.29 -0.32
N LEU A 319 -8.06 5.36 -0.61
CA LEU A 319 -9.39 5.29 -0.01
C LEU A 319 -9.74 3.88 0.43
N ALA A 320 -10.39 3.76 1.59
CA ALA A 320 -10.99 2.53 2.09
C ALA A 320 -12.30 2.80 2.82
N GLY A 321 -13.16 1.80 2.88
CA GLY A 321 -14.32 1.77 3.76
C GLY A 321 -14.03 0.94 5.00
N LEU A 322 -14.36 1.46 6.17
CA LEU A 322 -14.32 0.75 7.43
C LEU A 322 -15.77 0.58 7.92
N ILE A 323 -16.19 -0.65 8.18
CA ILE A 323 -17.56 -0.99 8.62
C ILE A 323 -17.48 -1.50 10.05
N ALA A 324 -18.19 -0.84 10.93
CA ALA A 324 -18.29 -1.19 12.34
C ALA A 324 -19.69 -0.85 12.86
N ARG A 325 -20.18 -1.54 13.90
CA ARG A 325 -21.51 -1.34 14.47
C ARG A 325 -21.45 -0.82 15.89
N GLY A 326 -22.50 -0.11 16.31
CA GLY A 326 -22.66 0.35 17.68
C GLY A 326 -21.53 1.26 18.18
N PRO A 327 -21.14 1.15 19.47
CA PRO A 327 -20.12 2.01 20.07
C PRO A 327 -18.75 1.94 19.40
N ALA A 328 -18.41 0.83 18.73
CA ALA A 328 -17.18 0.71 17.96
C ALA A 328 -17.16 1.68 16.79
N HIS A 329 -18.27 1.82 16.05
CA HIS A 329 -18.41 2.79 14.97
C HIS A 329 -18.20 4.22 15.48
N GLU A 330 -18.84 4.59 16.59
CA GLU A 330 -18.72 5.94 17.16
C GLU A 330 -17.26 6.28 17.55
N ARG A 331 -16.55 5.34 18.16
CA ARG A 331 -15.14 5.52 18.53
C ARG A 331 -14.24 5.65 17.29
N ILE A 332 -14.46 4.83 16.27
CA ILE A 332 -13.73 4.89 15.01
C ILE A 332 -13.98 6.23 14.30
N LEU A 333 -15.24 6.68 14.24
CA LEU A 333 -15.59 7.96 13.65
C LEU A 333 -14.96 9.13 14.39
N ALA A 334 -14.94 9.10 15.72
CA ALA A 334 -14.30 10.13 16.53
C ALA A 334 -12.78 10.18 16.32
N ASP A 335 -12.09 9.02 16.30
CA ASP A 335 -10.65 8.93 16.06
C ASP A 335 -10.30 9.40 14.64
N THR A 336 -11.08 8.99 13.63
CA THR A 336 -10.93 9.47 12.24
C THR A 336 -11.08 10.98 12.15
N GLY A 337 -12.09 11.54 12.83
CA GLY A 337 -12.32 12.99 12.88
C GLY A 337 -11.17 13.74 13.53
N ALA A 338 -10.57 13.19 14.57
CA ALA A 338 -9.41 13.78 15.26
C ALA A 338 -8.12 13.71 14.40
N GLU A 339 -7.93 12.63 13.64
CA GLU A 339 -6.71 12.42 12.84
C GLU A 339 -6.74 13.17 11.51
N SER A 340 -7.83 13.08 10.76
CA SER A 340 -7.91 13.55 9.37
C SER A 340 -9.10 14.45 9.06
N MET A 341 -10.00 14.70 10.00
CA MET A 341 -11.25 15.43 9.85
C MET A 341 -12.22 14.79 8.86
N TYR A 342 -11.78 14.59 7.62
CA TYR A 342 -12.52 13.96 6.52
C TYR A 342 -11.59 13.54 5.39
N VAL A 343 -12.03 12.59 4.58
CA VAL A 343 -11.33 12.24 3.33
C VAL A 343 -11.78 13.19 2.21
N SER A 344 -10.87 13.57 1.33
CA SER A 344 -11.14 14.46 0.18
C SER A 344 -12.39 14.03 -0.60
N GLY A 345 -13.35 14.97 -0.76
CA GLY A 345 -14.60 14.72 -1.47
C GLY A 345 -14.39 14.35 -2.94
N ILE A 346 -13.42 14.99 -3.60
CA ILE A 346 -13.11 14.68 -5.00
C ILE A 346 -12.60 13.23 -5.16
N LEU A 347 -11.75 12.74 -4.25
CA LEU A 347 -11.26 11.37 -4.31
C LEU A 347 -12.36 10.35 -4.04
N GLN A 348 -13.29 10.65 -3.14
CA GLN A 348 -14.47 9.82 -2.89
C GLN A 348 -15.40 9.77 -4.11
N THR A 349 -15.65 10.91 -4.76
CA THR A 349 -16.47 11.01 -5.98
C THR A 349 -15.83 10.23 -7.12
N VAL A 350 -14.50 10.33 -7.31
CA VAL A 350 -13.77 9.56 -8.32
C VAL A 350 -13.87 8.06 -8.05
N ALA A 351 -13.65 7.64 -6.80
CA ALA A 351 -13.73 6.22 -6.44
C ALA A 351 -15.13 5.65 -6.72
N LEU A 352 -16.17 6.35 -6.26
CA LEU A 352 -17.56 5.96 -6.48
C LEU A 352 -17.89 5.87 -7.97
N ASP A 353 -17.50 6.88 -8.75
CA ASP A 353 -17.73 6.91 -10.18
C ASP A 353 -17.07 5.70 -10.88
N VAL A 354 -15.83 5.35 -10.54
CA VAL A 354 -15.14 4.19 -11.11
C VAL A 354 -15.86 2.88 -10.80
N VAL A 355 -16.19 2.64 -9.53
CA VAL A 355 -16.71 1.33 -9.08
C VAL A 355 -18.18 1.10 -9.48
N THR A 356 -18.90 2.17 -9.80
CA THR A 356 -20.31 2.09 -10.27
C THR A 356 -20.46 2.01 -11.79
N GLN A 357 -19.37 2.19 -12.57
CA GLN A 357 -19.42 2.05 -14.02
C GLN A 357 -19.66 0.58 -14.45
N PRO A 358 -20.47 0.33 -15.49
CA PRO A 358 -20.63 -1.03 -16.02
C PRO A 358 -19.31 -1.68 -16.44
N ALA A 359 -18.36 -0.89 -16.92
CA ALA A 359 -17.03 -1.35 -17.30
C ALA A 359 -16.17 -1.83 -16.13
N TRP A 360 -16.52 -1.50 -14.87
CA TRP A 360 -15.82 -1.96 -13.66
C TRP A 360 -15.82 -3.49 -13.55
N ARG A 361 -16.97 -4.14 -13.66
CA ARG A 361 -17.06 -5.61 -13.63
C ARG A 361 -16.27 -6.28 -14.74
N THR A 362 -16.20 -5.66 -15.91
CA THR A 362 -15.40 -6.15 -17.03
C THR A 362 -13.91 -6.01 -16.73
N HIS A 363 -13.50 -4.91 -16.10
CA HIS A 363 -12.14 -4.72 -15.63
C HIS A 363 -11.74 -5.80 -14.61
N LEU A 364 -12.56 -6.09 -13.59
CA LEU A 364 -12.27 -7.11 -12.60
C LEU A 364 -12.11 -8.51 -13.21
N ARG A 365 -12.95 -8.90 -14.19
CA ARG A 365 -12.78 -10.17 -14.90
C ARG A 365 -11.46 -10.24 -15.67
N ARG A 366 -11.09 -9.16 -16.36
CA ARG A 366 -9.81 -9.07 -17.06
C ARG A 366 -8.63 -9.12 -16.08
N LEU A 367 -8.72 -8.41 -14.95
CA LEU A 367 -7.71 -8.40 -13.91
C LEU A 367 -7.46 -9.82 -13.38
N ARG A 368 -8.53 -10.59 -13.10
CA ARG A 368 -8.45 -12.00 -12.67
C ARG A 368 -7.62 -12.83 -13.63
N THR A 369 -7.97 -12.81 -14.95
CA THR A 369 -7.23 -13.58 -15.97
C THR A 369 -5.77 -13.16 -16.08
N GLN A 370 -5.49 -11.86 -15.96
CA GLN A 370 -4.11 -11.36 -16.02
C GLN A 370 -3.30 -11.77 -14.77
N LEU A 371 -3.92 -11.75 -13.59
CA LEU A 371 -3.26 -12.20 -12.35
C LEU A 371 -2.96 -13.69 -12.40
N GLU A 372 -3.89 -14.52 -12.88
CA GLU A 372 -3.69 -15.95 -13.07
C GLU A 372 -2.47 -16.23 -13.95
N ALA A 373 -2.44 -15.65 -15.16
CA ALA A 373 -1.32 -15.83 -16.09
C ALA A 373 0.03 -15.38 -15.50
N ARG A 374 0.05 -14.27 -14.73
CA ARG A 374 1.26 -13.77 -14.08
C ARG A 374 1.71 -14.65 -12.91
N GLN A 375 0.76 -15.12 -12.10
CA GLN A 375 1.03 -16.03 -10.99
C GLN A 375 1.63 -17.34 -11.50
N ASP A 376 1.00 -17.93 -12.52
CA ASP A 376 1.46 -19.16 -13.14
C ASP A 376 2.87 -19.02 -13.71
N LEU A 377 3.13 -17.92 -14.44
CA LEU A 377 4.45 -17.70 -15.02
C LEU A 377 5.53 -17.53 -13.96
N LEU A 378 5.28 -16.75 -12.89
CA LEU A 378 6.28 -16.60 -11.82
C LEU A 378 6.47 -17.92 -11.06
N ALA A 379 5.39 -18.62 -10.73
CA ALA A 379 5.48 -19.89 -10.00
C ALA A 379 6.25 -20.97 -10.80
N HIS A 380 5.95 -21.14 -12.09
CA HIS A 380 6.67 -22.08 -12.97
C HIS A 380 8.15 -21.69 -13.12
N SER A 381 8.43 -20.39 -13.30
CA SER A 381 9.82 -19.89 -13.38
C SER A 381 10.61 -20.19 -12.09
N LEU A 382 10.00 -20.01 -10.92
CA LEU A 382 10.66 -20.34 -9.64
C LEU A 382 10.90 -21.83 -9.48
N ILE A 383 9.95 -22.66 -9.85
CA ILE A 383 10.11 -24.15 -9.80
C ILE A 383 11.25 -24.58 -10.74
N GLU A 384 11.34 -24.00 -11.93
CA GLU A 384 12.35 -24.34 -12.94
C GLU A 384 13.75 -23.83 -12.57
N PHE A 385 13.85 -22.55 -12.20
CA PHE A 385 15.15 -21.87 -12.06
C PHE A 385 15.64 -21.68 -10.63
N ALA A 386 14.76 -21.83 -9.62
CA ALA A 386 15.09 -21.68 -8.21
C ALA A 386 14.65 -22.90 -7.36
N PRO A 387 15.03 -24.16 -7.73
CA PRO A 387 14.49 -25.38 -7.13
C PRO A 387 14.90 -25.61 -5.66
N ARG A 388 15.84 -24.81 -5.13
CA ARG A 388 16.21 -24.85 -3.70
C ARG A 388 15.22 -24.09 -2.81
N GLY A 389 14.37 -23.25 -3.39
CA GLY A 389 13.25 -22.63 -2.71
C GLY A 389 11.98 -23.47 -2.86
N HIS A 390 11.06 -23.35 -1.92
CA HIS A 390 9.83 -24.11 -1.90
C HIS A 390 8.60 -23.21 -1.80
N LEU A 391 7.61 -23.47 -2.63
CA LEU A 391 6.28 -22.84 -2.55
C LEU A 391 5.34 -23.83 -1.89
N ASP A 392 5.02 -23.62 -0.60
CA ASP A 392 4.10 -24.50 0.14
C ASP A 392 2.71 -24.51 -0.51
N ARG A 393 2.36 -23.42 -1.19
CA ARG A 393 1.06 -23.22 -1.82
C ARG A 393 1.17 -22.26 -3.01
N ILE A 394 0.35 -22.48 -4.04
CA ILE A 394 -0.02 -21.46 -5.01
C ILE A 394 -1.32 -20.82 -4.51
N PRO A 395 -1.32 -19.51 -4.19
CA PRO A 395 -2.51 -18.84 -3.65
C PRO A 395 -3.68 -18.84 -4.63
N ARG A 396 -4.91 -18.91 -4.10
CA ARG A 396 -6.14 -18.83 -4.90
C ARG A 396 -6.53 -17.40 -5.27
N GLY A 397 -5.71 -16.42 -4.85
CA GLY A 397 -5.87 -14.98 -5.08
C GLY A 397 -4.76 -14.19 -4.41
N GLY A 398 -4.90 -12.87 -4.37
CA GLY A 398 -3.90 -11.96 -3.84
C GLY A 398 -2.90 -11.50 -4.89
N LEU A 399 -1.71 -11.11 -4.45
CA LEU A 399 -0.71 -10.46 -5.31
C LEU A 399 0.69 -11.08 -5.19
N ASN A 400 0.89 -12.05 -4.30
CA ASN A 400 2.23 -12.50 -3.91
C ASN A 400 2.32 -14.01 -3.85
N LEU A 401 3.52 -14.52 -4.15
CA LEU A 401 3.97 -15.85 -3.74
C LEU A 401 4.80 -15.71 -2.45
N TRP A 402 4.69 -16.72 -1.58
CA TRP A 402 5.47 -16.86 -0.35
C TRP A 402 6.37 -18.07 -0.49
N MET A 403 7.68 -17.81 -0.68
CA MET A 403 8.68 -18.82 -0.99
C MET A 403 9.53 -19.10 0.24
N ARG A 404 9.50 -20.34 0.73
CA ARG A 404 10.36 -20.79 1.81
C ARG A 404 11.75 -21.12 1.28
N LEU A 405 12.76 -20.66 2.00
CA LEU A 405 14.16 -21.01 1.79
C LEU A 405 14.60 -22.03 2.85
N ARG A 406 15.76 -22.61 2.65
CA ARG A 406 16.40 -23.47 3.65
C ARG A 406 16.81 -22.64 4.88
N ASP A 407 16.76 -23.26 6.06
CA ASP A 407 17.02 -22.56 7.32
C ASP A 407 18.51 -22.17 7.49
N ASP A 408 19.43 -22.85 6.76
CA ASP A 408 20.87 -22.56 6.76
C ASP A 408 21.27 -21.36 5.84
N ILE A 409 20.32 -20.78 5.13
CA ILE A 409 20.56 -19.63 4.24
C ILE A 409 20.56 -18.32 5.04
N ASP A 410 21.53 -17.45 4.75
CA ASP A 410 21.50 -16.08 5.20
C ASP A 410 20.56 -15.25 4.31
N LEU A 411 19.38 -14.90 4.85
CA LEU A 411 18.34 -14.17 4.14
C LEU A 411 18.78 -12.77 3.74
N GLU A 412 19.56 -12.08 4.59
CA GLU A 412 20.05 -10.73 4.30
C GLU A 412 21.03 -10.75 3.13
N ASP A 413 21.92 -11.73 3.09
CA ASP A 413 22.87 -11.95 1.97
C ASP A 413 22.13 -12.25 0.64
N VAL A 414 21.09 -13.11 0.68
CA VAL A 414 20.26 -13.40 -0.51
C VAL A 414 19.58 -12.14 -1.03
N VAL A 415 18.92 -11.38 -0.15
CA VAL A 415 18.24 -10.12 -0.54
C VAL A 415 19.24 -9.12 -1.11
N HIS A 416 20.43 -9.00 -0.50
CA HIS A 416 21.49 -8.12 -0.96
C HIS A 416 22.02 -8.53 -2.34
N LYS A 417 22.31 -9.81 -2.55
CA LYS A 417 22.80 -10.34 -3.84
C LYS A 417 21.77 -10.19 -4.96
N CYS A 418 20.49 -10.49 -4.67
CA CYS A 418 19.40 -10.24 -5.62
C CYS A 418 19.38 -8.77 -6.04
N LYS A 419 19.47 -7.84 -5.07
CA LYS A 419 19.47 -6.40 -5.33
C LYS A 419 20.66 -5.96 -6.19
N LEU A 420 21.85 -6.47 -5.94
CA LEU A 420 23.05 -6.19 -6.76
C LEU A 420 22.89 -6.70 -8.21
N ALA A 421 22.16 -7.80 -8.39
CA ALA A 421 21.84 -8.36 -9.71
C ALA A 421 20.59 -7.72 -10.36
N GLY A 422 20.05 -6.63 -9.81
CA GLY A 422 18.91 -5.90 -10.38
C GLY A 422 17.54 -6.50 -10.07
N VAL A 423 17.45 -7.44 -9.12
CA VAL A 423 16.16 -8.03 -8.67
C VAL A 423 15.91 -7.66 -7.21
N ILE A 424 14.79 -6.97 -6.94
CA ILE A 424 14.44 -6.58 -5.57
C ILE A 424 13.31 -7.46 -5.07
N VAL A 425 13.58 -8.22 -4.02
CA VAL A 425 12.65 -9.15 -3.37
C VAL A 425 12.23 -8.64 -1.99
N GLY A 426 11.10 -9.09 -1.46
CA GLY A 426 10.70 -8.80 -0.08
C GLY A 426 11.32 -9.81 0.88
N ALA A 427 12.03 -9.33 1.91
CA ALA A 427 12.51 -10.17 2.99
C ALA A 427 11.32 -10.66 3.84
N GLY A 428 11.31 -11.95 4.19
CA GLY A 428 10.23 -12.55 4.96
C GLY A 428 10.16 -12.04 6.39
N ASP A 429 11.29 -11.68 6.97
CA ASP A 429 11.39 -11.26 8.36
C ASP A 429 10.51 -10.03 8.68
N ASP A 430 10.28 -9.13 7.71
CA ASP A 430 9.41 -7.96 7.85
C ASP A 430 7.94 -8.32 8.18
N TYR A 431 7.52 -9.57 7.96
CA TYR A 431 6.13 -10.03 8.09
C TYR A 431 5.85 -10.78 9.40
N PHE A 432 6.83 -10.87 10.28
CA PHE A 432 6.66 -11.51 11.57
C PHE A 432 6.57 -10.48 12.70
N PRO A 433 5.49 -10.48 13.49
CA PRO A 433 5.38 -9.61 14.66
C PRO A 433 6.23 -10.10 15.85
N ALA A 434 6.82 -11.29 15.72
CA ALA A 434 7.76 -11.92 16.62
C ALA A 434 8.92 -12.53 15.82
N GLU A 435 9.70 -13.45 16.42
CA GLU A 435 10.78 -14.13 15.70
C GLU A 435 10.23 -14.93 14.51
N PRO A 436 10.90 -14.84 13.34
CA PRO A 436 10.51 -15.61 12.16
C PRO A 436 10.60 -17.12 12.39
N THR A 437 9.62 -17.87 11.88
CA THR A 437 9.56 -19.33 11.97
C THR A 437 10.37 -20.04 10.89
N GLY A 438 11.11 -19.31 10.07
CA GLY A 438 11.92 -19.79 8.97
C GLY A 438 12.36 -18.66 8.06
N LYS A 439 13.06 -18.99 6.99
CA LYS A 439 13.54 -18.04 5.99
C LYS A 439 12.61 -17.99 4.80
N PHE A 440 12.14 -16.79 4.45
CA PHE A 440 11.15 -16.63 3.38
C PHE A 440 11.47 -15.43 2.48
N LEU A 441 11.02 -15.53 1.23
CA LEU A 441 10.92 -14.42 0.29
C LEU A 441 9.46 -14.18 -0.07
N ARG A 442 9.04 -12.91 -0.04
CA ARG A 442 7.76 -12.48 -0.59
C ARG A 442 7.98 -11.93 -2.00
N LEU A 443 7.30 -12.50 -2.98
CA LEU A 443 7.48 -12.23 -4.39
C LEU A 443 6.15 -11.77 -5.02
N ASN A 444 6.07 -10.51 -5.42
CA ASN A 444 4.87 -9.93 -6.04
C ASN A 444 4.82 -10.25 -7.53
N TYR A 445 3.79 -11.01 -7.97
CA TYR A 445 3.55 -11.29 -9.39
C TYR A 445 2.71 -10.21 -10.09
N ALA A 446 2.14 -9.26 -9.37
CA ALA A 446 1.34 -8.20 -9.95
C ALA A 446 2.13 -6.92 -10.24
N GLY A 447 3.34 -6.73 -9.69
CA GLY A 447 4.04 -5.45 -9.65
C GLY A 447 4.98 -5.17 -10.83
N SER A 448 5.72 -6.16 -11.31
CA SER A 448 6.71 -6.01 -12.38
C SER A 448 6.16 -6.42 -13.75
N ASN A 449 6.95 -6.18 -14.82
CA ASN A 449 6.68 -6.75 -16.14
C ASN A 449 6.79 -8.28 -16.07
N ALA A 450 5.73 -8.99 -16.43
CA ALA A 450 5.69 -10.45 -16.36
C ALA A 450 6.77 -11.12 -17.24
N GLY A 451 7.15 -10.50 -18.36
CA GLY A 451 8.22 -11.02 -19.23
C GLY A 451 9.58 -11.15 -18.55
N GLU A 452 9.80 -10.48 -17.41
CA GLU A 452 11.05 -10.49 -16.66
C GLU A 452 11.09 -11.57 -15.55
N PHE A 453 9.98 -12.26 -15.29
CA PHE A 453 9.90 -13.26 -14.23
C PHE A 453 10.88 -14.44 -14.38
N PRO A 454 11.12 -14.99 -15.58
CA PRO A 454 12.15 -16.03 -15.74
C PRO A 454 13.55 -15.55 -15.36
N ASP A 455 13.92 -14.31 -15.69
CA ASP A 455 15.22 -13.74 -15.35
C ASP A 455 15.34 -13.46 -13.85
N ALA A 456 14.27 -12.98 -13.22
CA ALA A 456 14.20 -12.83 -11.78
C ALA A 456 14.36 -14.18 -11.07
N ALA A 457 13.68 -15.23 -11.54
CA ALA A 457 13.76 -16.58 -10.97
C ALA A 457 15.17 -17.19 -11.12
N ARG A 458 15.84 -16.99 -12.28
CA ARG A 458 17.26 -17.40 -12.47
C ARG A 458 18.19 -16.69 -11.49
N THR A 459 17.98 -15.38 -11.33
CA THR A 459 18.77 -14.60 -10.37
C THR A 459 18.59 -15.12 -8.94
N ILE A 460 17.34 -15.32 -8.49
CA ILE A 460 17.03 -15.89 -7.18
C ILE A 460 17.68 -17.26 -7.05
N GLY A 461 17.52 -18.15 -8.03
CA GLY A 461 18.08 -19.51 -8.00
C GLY A 461 19.61 -19.55 -7.95
N SER A 462 20.29 -18.55 -8.46
CA SER A 462 21.76 -18.46 -8.44
C SER A 462 22.34 -18.05 -7.09
N VAL A 463 21.51 -17.47 -6.19
CA VAL A 463 21.96 -16.93 -4.90
C VAL A 463 21.44 -17.69 -3.67
N ILE A 464 20.49 -18.63 -3.86
CA ILE A 464 19.94 -19.48 -2.77
C ILE A 464 20.61 -20.84 -2.68
#